data_197438d6d05fab3ab40815ac146c0341
#
_entry.id   197438d6d05fab3ab40815ac146c0341
#
_cell.length_a   1.000
_cell.length_b   1.000
_cell.length_c   1.000
_cell.angle_alpha   90.00
_cell.angle_beta   90.00
_cell.angle_gamma   90.00
#
_symmetry.space_group_name_H-M   'P 1'
#
loop_
_entity.id
_entity.type
_entity.pdbx_description
1 polymer ?
#
loop_
_entity_poly.entity_id
_entity_poly.type
_entity_poly.pdbx_seq_one_letter_code
_entity_poly.pdbx_strand_id
1 'polypeptide(L)'
;MSQLSSACVGGRMSRRPAVSNEGRLIAESMSESLRHYGLPVSRQPLVVRERFEALASKWREATRYVSSITQMVSRPEYLQIIGMGEPVLPCILRELEREPDQWAPALNAITGADPVSEEDWGDLGATARAWLHWARGQGIRW
;
A
#
# COMPACT_ATOMS: atom_id res chain seq x y z
N MET A 1 29.71 -30.22 2.28
CA MET A 1 29.32 -29.97 2.54
C MET A 1 28.66 -29.09 2.48
N SER A 2 29.00 -29.52 2.02
CA SER A 2 28.55 -28.87 1.91
C SER A 2 27.78 -28.05 1.76
N GLN A 3 27.74 -28.17 1.65
CA GLN A 3 27.10 -27.59 1.62
C GLN A 3 26.47 -26.70 1.57
N LEU A 4 26.71 -26.98 1.36
CA LEU A 4 26.17 -26.26 1.41
C LEU A 4 25.58 -25.46 1.31
N SER A 5 25.90 -25.68 1.12
CA SER A 5 25.45 -25.04 1.15
C SER A 5 24.73 -24.29 1.09
N SER A 6 24.95 -24.45 0.92
CA SER A 6 24.40 -23.87 0.95
C SER A 6 23.74 -23.08 0.91
N ALA A 7 24.03 -23.17 0.79
CA ALA A 7 23.54 -22.55 0.81
C ALA A 7 22.95 -21.85 0.56
N CYS A 8 23.16 -22.04 0.30
CA CYS A 8 22.68 -21.50 0.13
C CYS A 8 22.03 -20.89 -0.05
N VAL A 9 22.30 -21.09 -0.27
CA VAL A 9 21.70 -20.71 -0.28
C VAL A 9 21.15 -19.91 -0.05
N GLY A 10 21.49 -20.12 -0.02
CA GLY A 10 20.95 -19.38 0.55
C GLY A 10 20.83 -18.09 0.23
N GLY A 11 21.39 -17.59 0.30
CA GLY A 11 21.17 -16.29 0.12
C GLY A 11 20.26 -15.96 -0.93
N ARG A 12 20.05 -16.71 -1.79
CA ARG A 12 19.34 -16.36 -2.76
C ARG A 12 18.15 -15.82 -2.54
N MET A 13 17.53 -16.22 -1.85
CA MET A 13 16.35 -15.80 -1.73
C MET A 13 16.26 -14.63 -1.15
N SER A 14 17.08 -14.29 -0.66
CA SER A 14 16.93 -13.25 0.07
C SER A 14 16.61 -12.05 -0.54
N ARG A 15 16.78 -11.81 -1.62
CA ARG A 15 16.61 -10.67 -2.17
C ARG A 15 15.33 -10.09 -2.07
N ARG A 16 14.74 -9.72 -2.95
CA ARG A 16 13.57 -9.06 -2.99
C ARG A 16 12.50 -9.60 -2.14
N PRO A 17 12.53 -10.75 -1.83
CA PRO A 17 11.47 -11.32 -1.04
C PRO A 17 11.31 -10.77 0.34
N ALA A 18 12.32 -10.17 0.89
CA ALA A 18 12.20 -9.63 2.23
C ALA A 18 11.07 -8.61 2.32
N VAL A 19 10.97 -7.71 1.35
CA VAL A 19 9.91 -6.72 1.35
C VAL A 19 8.54 -7.37 1.14
N SER A 20 8.48 -8.34 0.23
CA SER A 20 7.24 -9.06 -0.01
C SER A 20 6.78 -9.84 1.21
N ASN A 21 7.72 -10.43 1.94
CA ASN A 21 7.38 -11.19 3.14
C ASN A 21 6.80 -10.31 4.23
N GLU A 22 7.33 -9.11 4.38
CA GLU A 22 6.80 -8.18 5.37
C GLU A 22 5.37 -7.80 5.04
N GLY A 23 5.07 -7.49 3.80
CA GLY A 23 3.72 -7.18 3.37
C GLY A 23 2.77 -8.34 3.59
N ARG A 24 3.23 -9.55 3.29
CA ARG A 24 2.42 -10.74 3.49
C ARG A 24 2.11 -10.98 4.96
N LEU A 25 3.09 -10.80 5.84
CA LEU A 25 2.89 -10.98 7.27
C LEU A 25 1.88 -9.99 7.82
N ILE A 26 1.92 -8.75 7.36
CA ILE A 26 0.96 -7.73 7.78
C ILE A 26 -0.44 -8.14 7.34
N ALA A 27 -0.60 -8.59 6.10
CA ALA A 27 -1.90 -9.01 5.57
C ALA A 27 -2.46 -10.18 6.35
N GLU A 28 -1.63 -11.17 6.67
CA GLU A 28 -2.05 -12.34 7.45
C GLU A 28 -2.49 -11.94 8.84
N SER A 29 -1.75 -11.04 9.48
CA SER A 29 -2.09 -10.57 10.82
C SER A 29 -3.44 -9.86 10.81
N MET A 30 -3.72 -9.04 9.82
CA MET A 30 -5.00 -8.36 9.70
C MET A 30 -6.15 -9.36 9.48
N SER A 31 -5.93 -10.37 8.66
CA SER A 31 -6.93 -11.40 8.41
C SER A 31 -7.27 -12.15 9.69
N GLU A 32 -6.28 -12.46 10.51
CA GLU A 32 -6.50 -13.11 11.78
C GLU A 32 -7.30 -12.24 12.74
N SER A 33 -6.99 -10.95 12.79
CA SER A 33 -7.72 -10.01 13.64
C SER A 33 -9.19 -9.95 13.24
N LEU A 34 -9.48 -9.91 11.94
CA LEU A 34 -10.86 -9.89 11.48
C LEU A 34 -11.61 -11.15 11.83
N ARG A 35 -10.95 -12.30 11.74
CA ARG A 35 -11.57 -13.56 12.14
C ARG A 35 -11.85 -13.62 13.64
N HIS A 36 -10.96 -13.01 14.40
CA HIS A 36 -11.11 -12.96 15.86
C HIS A 36 -12.39 -12.23 16.26
N TYR A 37 -12.79 -11.23 15.48
CA TYR A 37 -14.04 -10.52 15.73
C TYR A 37 -15.26 -11.22 15.14
N GLY A 38 -15.09 -12.43 14.64
CA GLY A 38 -16.21 -13.22 14.13
C GLY A 38 -16.69 -12.81 12.75
N LEU A 39 -15.91 -12.03 12.02
CA LEU A 39 -16.30 -11.61 10.68
C LEU A 39 -15.99 -12.70 9.66
N PRO A 40 -16.92 -13.00 8.74
CA PRO A 40 -16.64 -13.96 7.68
C PRO A 40 -15.51 -13.49 6.79
N VAL A 41 -14.71 -14.43 6.30
CA VAL A 41 -13.58 -14.10 5.41
C VAL A 41 -14.07 -13.31 4.19
N SER A 42 -15.24 -13.65 3.67
CA SER A 42 -15.79 -13.00 2.48
C SER A 42 -16.12 -11.53 2.70
N ARG A 43 -16.22 -11.08 3.95
CA ARG A 43 -16.52 -9.69 4.26
C ARG A 43 -15.27 -8.86 4.54
N GLN A 44 -14.10 -9.49 4.62
CA GLN A 44 -12.87 -8.79 4.93
C GLN A 44 -12.55 -7.67 3.94
N PRO A 45 -12.70 -7.88 2.61
CA PRO A 45 -12.46 -6.78 1.68
C PRO A 45 -13.41 -5.59 1.88
N LEU A 46 -14.67 -5.86 2.25
CA LEU A 46 -15.62 -4.78 2.51
C LEU A 46 -15.24 -3.99 3.76
N VAL A 47 -14.81 -4.69 4.82
CA VAL A 47 -14.37 -4.03 6.05
C VAL A 47 -13.15 -3.15 5.78
N VAL A 48 -12.19 -3.65 5.00
CA VAL A 48 -11.01 -2.88 4.62
C VAL A 48 -11.41 -1.64 3.84
N ARG A 49 -12.30 -1.80 2.89
CA ARG A 49 -12.75 -0.71 2.04
C ARG A 49 -13.47 0.37 2.85
N GLU A 50 -14.39 -0.04 3.70
CA GLU A 50 -15.14 0.90 4.54
C GLU A 50 -14.21 1.68 5.46
N ARG A 51 -13.25 0.98 6.05
CA ARG A 51 -12.28 1.62 6.92
C ARG A 51 -11.41 2.61 6.14
N PHE A 52 -10.96 2.21 4.94
CA PHE A 52 -10.18 3.08 4.09
C PHE A 52 -10.96 4.34 3.72
N GLU A 53 -12.23 4.17 3.30
CA GLU A 53 -13.05 5.30 2.88
C GLU A 53 -13.26 6.29 4.03
N ALA A 54 -13.49 5.79 5.23
CA ALA A 54 -13.66 6.63 6.41
C ALA A 54 -12.37 7.40 6.72
N LEU A 55 -11.23 6.73 6.69
CA LEU A 55 -9.95 7.36 6.97
C LEU A 55 -9.56 8.36 5.88
N ALA A 56 -9.79 8.01 4.62
CA ALA A 56 -9.48 8.89 3.50
C ALA A 56 -10.34 10.16 3.55
N SER A 57 -11.60 10.03 3.90
CA SER A 57 -12.50 11.18 4.02
C SER A 57 -12.02 12.12 5.12
N LYS A 58 -11.66 11.58 6.28
CA LYS A 58 -11.14 12.39 7.38
C LYS A 58 -9.83 13.06 7.00
N TRP A 59 -8.98 12.33 6.30
CA TRP A 59 -7.69 12.86 5.86
C TRP A 59 -7.89 14.03 4.90
N ARG A 60 -8.77 13.88 3.92
CA ARG A 60 -9.05 14.95 2.96
C ARG A 60 -9.60 16.18 3.65
N GLU A 61 -10.51 15.98 4.59
CA GLU A 61 -11.07 17.09 5.35
C GLU A 61 -10.00 17.81 6.15
N ALA A 62 -9.11 17.04 6.82
CA ALA A 62 -8.06 17.61 7.65
C ALA A 62 -6.97 18.30 6.84
N THR A 63 -6.79 17.90 5.57
CA THR A 63 -5.72 18.46 4.74
C THR A 63 -6.23 19.42 3.67
N ARG A 64 -7.52 19.75 3.70
CA ARG A 64 -8.14 20.59 2.68
C ARG A 64 -7.36 21.88 2.37
N TYR A 65 -6.80 22.49 3.38
CA TYR A 65 -6.09 23.76 3.24
C TYR A 65 -4.60 23.60 3.55
N VAL A 66 -4.09 22.38 3.55
CA VAL A 66 -2.68 22.13 3.83
C VAL A 66 -1.96 21.96 2.50
N SER A 67 -0.89 22.74 2.30
CA SER A 67 -0.11 22.67 1.07
C SER A 67 1.18 21.85 1.24
N SER A 68 1.57 21.55 2.47
CA SER A 68 2.78 20.79 2.72
C SER A 68 2.51 19.30 2.63
N ILE A 69 3.13 18.63 1.67
CA ILE A 69 2.99 17.19 1.48
C ILE A 69 3.42 16.45 2.76
N THR A 70 4.53 16.90 3.37
CA THR A 70 5.01 16.29 4.60
C THR A 70 3.95 16.31 5.69
N GLN A 71 3.25 17.43 5.83
CA GLN A 71 2.19 17.53 6.82
C GLN A 71 1.01 16.65 6.47
N MET A 72 0.67 16.57 5.19
CA MET A 72 -0.45 15.73 4.73
C MET A 72 -0.21 14.25 5.04
N VAL A 73 0.99 13.76 4.72
CA VAL A 73 1.28 12.33 4.88
C VAL A 73 1.64 11.96 6.31
N SER A 74 1.86 12.93 7.18
CA SER A 74 2.14 12.68 8.60
C SER A 74 0.87 12.59 9.43
N ARG A 75 -0.29 12.82 8.83
CA ARG A 75 -1.56 12.76 9.56
C ARG A 75 -1.84 11.34 10.08
N PRO A 76 -2.43 11.24 11.27
CA PRO A 76 -2.75 9.91 11.82
C PRO A 76 -3.62 9.07 10.88
N GLU A 77 -4.55 9.70 10.18
CA GLU A 77 -5.44 9.00 9.25
C GLU A 77 -4.64 8.35 8.12
N TYR A 78 -3.66 9.09 7.59
CA TYR A 78 -2.82 8.60 6.50
C TYR A 78 -1.94 7.44 6.99
N LEU A 79 -1.35 7.60 8.17
CA LEU A 79 -0.50 6.55 8.74
C LEU A 79 -1.29 5.28 9.05
N GLN A 80 -2.55 5.42 9.46
CA GLN A 80 -3.41 4.27 9.68
C GLN A 80 -3.72 3.54 8.38
N ILE A 81 -3.89 4.27 7.29
CA ILE A 81 -4.08 3.65 5.98
C ILE A 81 -2.85 2.85 5.59
N ILE A 82 -1.65 3.42 5.76
CA ILE A 82 -0.40 2.69 5.50
C ILE A 82 -0.34 1.43 6.36
N GLY A 83 -0.73 1.54 7.63
CA GLY A 83 -0.72 0.41 8.56
C GLY A 83 -1.67 -0.72 8.18
N MET A 84 -2.63 -0.48 7.30
CA MET A 84 -3.51 -1.53 6.81
C MET A 84 -2.79 -2.51 5.88
N GLY A 85 -1.68 -2.09 5.29
CA GLY A 85 -0.84 -2.97 4.48
C GLY A 85 -1.42 -3.30 3.11
N GLU A 86 -0.98 -4.43 2.56
CA GLU A 86 -1.38 -4.83 1.20
C GLU A 86 -2.89 -4.88 0.94
N PRO A 87 -3.72 -5.29 1.89
CA PRO A 87 -5.17 -5.34 1.63
C PRO A 87 -5.78 -4.01 1.21
N VAL A 88 -5.15 -2.88 1.53
CA VAL A 88 -5.69 -1.57 1.19
C VAL A 88 -5.27 -1.12 -0.22
N LEU A 89 -4.30 -1.79 -0.85
CA LEU A 89 -3.80 -1.38 -2.17
C LEU A 89 -4.89 -1.20 -3.22
N PRO A 90 -5.83 -2.16 -3.39
CA PRO A 90 -6.89 -1.95 -4.38
C PRO A 90 -7.72 -0.70 -4.11
N CYS A 91 -7.92 -0.36 -2.85
CA CYS A 91 -8.69 0.83 -2.49
C CYS A 91 -7.95 2.10 -2.88
N ILE A 92 -6.66 2.16 -2.58
CA ILE A 92 -5.84 3.32 -2.92
C ILE A 92 -5.74 3.47 -4.44
N LEU A 93 -5.53 2.36 -5.16
CA LEU A 93 -5.41 2.40 -6.61
C LEU A 93 -6.71 2.86 -7.27
N ARG A 94 -7.85 2.43 -6.74
CA ARG A 94 -9.13 2.86 -7.26
C ARG A 94 -9.33 4.36 -7.06
N GLU A 95 -8.96 4.87 -5.90
CA GLU A 95 -9.05 6.31 -5.65
C GLU A 95 -8.09 7.08 -6.56
N LEU A 96 -6.89 6.57 -6.74
CA LEU A 96 -5.88 7.21 -7.57
C LEU A 96 -6.34 7.29 -9.04
N GLU A 97 -7.04 6.26 -9.53
CA GLU A 97 -7.58 6.25 -10.88
C GLU A 97 -8.74 7.23 -11.02
N ARG A 98 -9.58 7.31 -9.98
CA ARG A 98 -10.75 8.17 -10.01
C ARG A 98 -10.37 9.65 -9.86
N GLU A 99 -9.48 9.93 -8.95
CA GLU A 99 -9.08 11.31 -8.65
C GLU A 99 -7.65 11.33 -8.12
N PRO A 100 -6.66 11.66 -8.96
CA PRO A 100 -5.26 11.69 -8.51
C PRO A 100 -5.06 12.60 -7.30
N ASP A 101 -4.39 12.07 -6.29
CA ASP A 101 -4.11 12.78 -5.05
C ASP A 101 -2.78 12.26 -4.49
N GLN A 102 -2.40 12.68 -3.30
CA GLN A 102 -1.11 12.38 -2.70
C GLN A 102 -1.06 10.96 -2.11
N TRP A 103 -1.36 9.96 -2.94
CA TRP A 103 -1.34 8.56 -2.52
C TRP A 103 0.00 7.86 -2.77
N ALA A 104 0.87 8.45 -3.59
CA ALA A 104 2.15 7.82 -3.91
C ALA A 104 3.00 7.51 -2.68
N PRO A 105 3.12 8.39 -1.68
CA PRO A 105 3.88 8.06 -0.49
C PRO A 105 3.33 6.84 0.25
N ALA A 106 2.00 6.68 0.30
CA ALA A 106 1.40 5.51 0.93
C ALA A 106 1.71 4.24 0.14
N LEU A 107 1.59 4.29 -1.18
CA LEU A 107 1.89 3.16 -2.04
C LEU A 107 3.36 2.75 -1.90
N ASN A 108 4.25 3.73 -1.89
CA ASN A 108 5.67 3.47 -1.71
C ASN A 108 5.94 2.82 -0.34
N ALA A 109 5.31 3.33 0.72
CA ALA A 109 5.51 2.79 2.07
C ALA A 109 5.02 1.36 2.19
N ILE A 110 3.91 1.03 1.53
CA ILE A 110 3.32 -0.31 1.62
C ILE A 110 4.07 -1.31 0.75
N THR A 111 4.46 -0.91 -0.47
CA THR A 111 5.02 -1.84 -1.45
C THR A 111 6.53 -1.81 -1.53
N GLY A 112 7.15 -0.72 -1.14
CA GLY A 112 8.59 -0.53 -1.31
C GLY A 112 8.99 -0.19 -2.74
N ALA A 113 8.02 -0.05 -3.66
CA ALA A 113 8.29 0.29 -5.05
C ALA A 113 8.27 1.80 -5.27
N ASP A 114 8.91 2.23 -6.34
CA ASP A 114 8.88 3.63 -6.74
C ASP A 114 8.92 3.68 -8.27
N PRO A 115 7.77 3.56 -8.92
CA PRO A 115 7.70 3.53 -10.39
C PRO A 115 7.71 4.91 -11.04
N VAL A 116 7.74 5.98 -10.25
CA VAL A 116 7.63 7.34 -10.79
C VAL A 116 9.00 7.86 -11.21
N SER A 117 9.12 8.33 -12.46
CA SER A 117 10.38 8.90 -12.92
C SER A 117 10.59 10.29 -12.34
N GLU A 118 11.86 10.73 -12.32
CA GLU A 118 12.16 12.05 -11.77
C GLU A 118 11.47 13.17 -12.55
N GLU A 119 11.25 12.93 -13.83
CA GLU A 119 10.59 13.93 -14.69
C GLU A 119 9.14 14.16 -14.31
N ASP A 120 8.52 13.14 -13.71
CA ASP A 120 7.11 13.20 -13.34
C ASP A 120 6.88 13.62 -11.89
N TRP A 121 7.95 13.88 -11.15
CA TRP A 121 7.80 14.31 -9.78
C TRP A 121 7.06 15.65 -9.71
N GLY A 122 6.04 15.68 -8.88
CA GLY A 122 5.22 16.88 -8.70
C GLY A 122 4.00 16.93 -9.60
N ASP A 123 3.92 16.05 -10.59
CA ASP A 123 2.73 15.95 -11.45
C ASP A 123 1.88 14.79 -10.94
N LEU A 124 0.76 15.11 -10.30
CA LEU A 124 -0.13 14.09 -9.73
C LEU A 124 -0.70 13.16 -10.78
N GLY A 125 -1.01 13.69 -11.97
CA GLY A 125 -1.55 12.86 -13.04
C GLY A 125 -0.53 11.87 -13.56
N ALA A 126 0.70 12.34 -13.79
CA ALA A 126 1.77 11.47 -14.27
C ALA A 126 2.13 10.42 -13.20
N THR A 127 2.18 10.85 -11.94
CA THR A 127 2.43 9.96 -10.81
C THR A 127 1.35 8.87 -10.74
N ALA A 128 0.08 9.25 -10.90
CA ALA A 128 -1.02 8.29 -10.88
C ALA A 128 -0.89 7.27 -12.00
N ARG A 129 -0.58 7.74 -13.21
CA ARG A 129 -0.42 6.83 -14.36
C ARG A 129 0.72 5.84 -14.13
N ALA A 130 1.84 6.30 -13.59
CA ALA A 130 2.98 5.43 -13.30
C ALA A 130 2.61 4.33 -12.31
N TRP A 131 1.93 4.69 -11.23
CA TRP A 131 1.52 3.71 -10.22
C TRP A 131 0.48 2.73 -10.75
N LEU A 132 -0.51 3.21 -11.53
CA LEU A 132 -1.52 2.34 -12.12
C LEU A 132 -0.89 1.37 -13.12
N HIS A 133 0.05 1.86 -13.92
CA HIS A 133 0.78 1.00 -14.85
C HIS A 133 1.58 -0.06 -14.10
N TRP A 134 2.30 0.34 -13.06
CA TRP A 134 3.05 -0.58 -12.23
C TRP A 134 2.15 -1.66 -11.62
N ALA A 135 1.02 -1.25 -11.08
CA ALA A 135 0.09 -2.18 -10.44
C ALA A 135 -0.46 -3.21 -11.42
N ARG A 136 -0.76 -2.80 -12.65
CA ARG A 136 -1.19 -3.73 -13.69
C ARG A 136 -0.11 -4.74 -14.00
N GLY A 137 1.15 -4.29 -14.05
CA GLY A 137 2.29 -5.17 -14.26
C GLY A 137 2.48 -6.18 -13.14
N GLN A 138 2.06 -5.83 -11.91
CA GLN A 138 2.12 -6.73 -10.76
C GLN A 138 0.91 -7.66 -10.67
N GLY A 139 -0.08 -7.49 -11.54
CA GLY A 139 -1.28 -8.32 -11.49
C GLY A 139 -2.27 -7.89 -10.42
N ILE A 140 -2.10 -6.70 -9.85
CA ILE A 140 -3.01 -6.20 -8.82
C ILE A 140 -4.29 -5.71 -9.51
N ARG A 141 -5.43 -6.06 -8.93
CA ARG A 141 -6.73 -5.63 -9.46
C ARG A 141 -7.40 -4.70 -8.46
N TRP A 142 -8.12 -3.69 -8.98
CA TRP A 142 -8.85 -2.73 -8.15
C TRP A 142 -10.19 -2.36 -8.76
#